data_82b5eb36e3578c197bcbee74a99477bf
#
_entry.id   82b5eb36e3578c197bcbee74a99477bf
#
_cell.length_a   1.000
_cell.length_b   1.000
_cell.length_c   1.000
_cell.angle_alpha   90.00
_cell.angle_beta   90.00
_cell.angle_gamma   90.00
#
_symmetry.space_group_name_H-M   'P 1'
#
loop_
_entity.id
_entity.type
_entity.pdbx_description
1 polymer ?
#
loop_
_entity_poly.entity_id
_entity_poly.type
_entity_poly.pdbx_seq_one_letter_code
_entity_poly.pdbx_strand_id
1 'polypeptide(L)'
;MNRLLPILLACAASSAFAAPGLTIYNQNFAVVRDTLSIDLPTGTSELVFDGATALLEPDSVILRDATGVPLPILEQNYRNDPVTQQLLLSLSEGKEIDFQVREITKPDRIVKGKIIRATPDQAPIVEVDGKIQFSLPGEPHFPSLGDNTILKPRLVWRIKTPRPIKSEAELAYLTGGLTWQASYNIVAPEKDDTVEITGWITMSNQCGRDFENAKIKLLAGEVNKITPPSRDNLARMAVPAMAMSEPAVTEKAFDEFHLYTLENPTTLLDQETKQVEFVRASGVKSDTIYTYDGAHLDRWHGADANFRRTNEEFGVQSSTKVAVTREFQNTKQNGLGIPLPQGRIRFYRADGDTLEFTGENKIDHTPSDELVKIHTGDAFDLVGERKRTDFRVDTSNKSATETFEITLRNRKKDPVTIRVIEHLYRSANWKITNNSEPFTKNQSNEIQFLIAVKPGEEGKLTYTANYTW
;
A
#
# COMPACT_ATOMS: atom_id res chain seq x y z
N MET A 1 -10.52 13.58 72.92
CA MET A 1 -11.50 13.96 71.86
C MET A 1 -10.79 14.01 70.52
N ASN A 2 -10.77 12.88 69.79
CA ASN A 2 -10.16 12.77 68.47
C ASN A 2 -11.22 13.11 67.45
N ARG A 3 -10.98 14.15 66.63
CA ARG A 3 -11.78 14.49 65.48
C ARG A 3 -11.16 13.79 64.26
N LEU A 4 -11.84 12.75 63.77
CA LEU A 4 -11.55 12.12 62.47
C LEU A 4 -12.07 13.05 61.34
N LEU A 5 -11.14 13.49 60.50
CA LEU A 5 -11.48 14.17 59.23
C LEU A 5 -11.86 13.08 58.19
N PRO A 6 -12.98 13.22 57.46
CA PRO A 6 -13.26 12.32 56.37
C PRO A 6 -12.38 12.67 55.15
N ILE A 7 -11.59 11.73 54.71
CA ILE A 7 -10.89 11.77 53.41
C ILE A 7 -11.96 11.55 52.32
N LEU A 8 -12.29 12.60 51.57
CA LEU A 8 -13.06 12.48 50.34
C LEU A 8 -12.17 11.85 49.28
N LEU A 9 -12.40 10.58 48.98
CA LEU A 9 -11.81 9.87 47.84
C LEU A 9 -12.54 10.36 46.58
N ALA A 10 -11.94 11.28 45.84
CA ALA A 10 -12.41 11.67 44.52
C ALA A 10 -12.12 10.51 43.57
N CYS A 11 -13.12 9.66 43.30
CA CYS A 11 -13.11 8.76 42.17
C CYS A 11 -13.15 9.60 40.88
N ALA A 12 -12.00 9.77 40.23
CA ALA A 12 -11.96 10.19 38.84
C ALA A 12 -12.60 9.08 38.01
N ALA A 13 -13.85 9.26 37.62
CA ALA A 13 -14.48 8.41 36.61
C ALA A 13 -13.74 8.62 35.30
N SER A 14 -12.85 7.71 34.97
CA SER A 14 -12.31 7.59 33.62
C SER A 14 -13.49 7.28 32.72
N SER A 15 -13.89 8.25 31.89
CA SER A 15 -14.85 8.03 30.80
C SER A 15 -14.22 7.00 29.87
N ALA A 16 -14.64 5.76 29.97
CA ALA A 16 -14.26 4.72 29.01
C ALA A 16 -14.93 5.09 27.68
N PHE A 17 -14.24 5.83 26.84
CA PHE A 17 -14.62 5.99 25.44
C PHE A 17 -14.64 4.60 24.81
N ALA A 18 -15.70 4.28 24.05
CA ALA A 18 -15.72 3.07 23.25
C ALA A 18 -14.52 3.09 22.32
N ALA A 19 -13.85 1.93 22.18
CA ALA A 19 -12.66 1.81 21.33
C ALA A 19 -12.96 2.29 19.90
N PRO A 20 -12.13 3.18 19.31
CA PRO A 20 -12.36 3.70 17.98
C PRO A 20 -12.32 2.56 16.95
N GLY A 21 -13.15 2.67 15.91
CA GLY A 21 -13.17 1.76 14.78
C GLY A 21 -12.44 2.38 13.59
N LEU A 22 -11.53 1.64 12.97
CA LEU A 22 -10.86 2.04 11.74
C LEU A 22 -11.20 1.06 10.62
N THR A 23 -11.49 1.57 9.43
CA THR A 23 -11.42 0.79 8.21
C THR A 23 -10.39 1.46 7.31
N ILE A 24 -9.21 0.85 7.20
CA ILE A 24 -8.07 1.41 6.45
C ILE A 24 -8.08 0.84 5.04
N TYR A 25 -7.91 1.70 4.05
CA TYR A 25 -7.83 1.35 2.64
C TYR A 25 -6.37 1.40 2.16
N ASN A 26 -6.05 0.65 1.13
CA ASN A 26 -4.70 0.65 0.53
C ASN A 26 -4.39 1.92 -0.30
N GLN A 27 -5.36 2.82 -0.46
CA GLN A 27 -5.30 4.05 -1.26
C GLN A 27 -5.04 5.31 -0.42
N ASN A 28 -4.38 5.18 0.74
CA ASN A 28 -4.01 6.27 1.64
C ASN A 28 -5.19 7.05 2.23
N PHE A 29 -6.26 6.36 2.59
CA PHE A 29 -7.38 6.92 3.36
C PHE A 29 -8.02 5.86 4.27
N ALA A 30 -8.81 6.31 5.23
CA ALA A 30 -9.55 5.44 6.13
C ALA A 30 -10.92 6.03 6.49
N VAL A 31 -11.85 5.15 6.88
CA VAL A 31 -13.05 5.53 7.64
C VAL A 31 -12.73 5.41 9.13
N VAL A 32 -12.86 6.50 9.85
CA VAL A 32 -12.77 6.53 11.30
C VAL A 32 -14.18 6.51 11.87
N ARG A 33 -14.40 5.73 12.94
CA ARG A 33 -15.65 5.70 13.70
C ARG A 33 -15.34 5.89 15.17
N ASP A 34 -16.00 6.88 15.76
CA ASP A 34 -15.95 7.18 17.19
C ASP A 34 -17.36 7.14 17.80
N THR A 35 -17.45 6.87 19.08
CA THR A 35 -18.68 6.98 19.86
C THR A 35 -18.57 8.18 20.79
N LEU A 36 -19.54 9.10 20.71
CA LEU A 36 -19.59 10.32 21.49
C LEU A 36 -20.76 10.27 22.48
N SER A 37 -20.51 10.56 23.74
CA SER A 37 -21.59 10.80 24.69
C SER A 37 -22.18 12.22 24.45
N ILE A 38 -23.48 12.29 24.19
CA ILE A 38 -24.17 13.54 23.92
C ILE A 38 -25.20 13.86 25.02
N ASP A 39 -25.21 15.09 25.47
CA ASP A 39 -26.20 15.64 26.38
C ASP A 39 -26.65 17.02 25.84
N LEU A 40 -27.71 16.99 25.04
CA LEU A 40 -28.20 18.15 24.29
C LEU A 40 -29.53 18.63 24.91
N PRO A 41 -29.59 19.83 25.45
CA PRO A 41 -30.86 20.43 25.96
C PRO A 41 -31.78 20.77 24.79
N THR A 42 -33.04 21.05 25.10
CA THR A 42 -34.00 21.59 24.11
C THR A 42 -33.51 22.93 23.57
N GLY A 43 -33.61 23.13 22.28
CA GLY A 43 -33.17 24.36 21.59
C GLY A 43 -31.92 24.15 20.80
N THR A 44 -31.13 25.20 20.62
CA THR A 44 -29.87 25.18 19.90
C THR A 44 -28.70 25.07 20.86
N SER A 45 -27.85 24.10 20.67
CA SER A 45 -26.64 23.84 21.47
C SER A 45 -25.44 23.51 20.59
N GLU A 46 -24.24 23.64 21.15
CA GLU A 46 -23.02 23.27 20.51
C GLU A 46 -22.55 21.89 21.04
N LEU A 47 -22.13 21.01 20.12
CA LEU A 47 -21.44 19.78 20.42
C LEU A 47 -20.01 19.90 19.89
N VAL A 48 -19.02 19.60 20.73
CA VAL A 48 -17.60 19.72 20.41
C VAL A 48 -16.96 18.37 20.49
N PHE A 49 -16.15 18.04 19.49
CA PHE A 49 -15.28 16.86 19.46
C PHE A 49 -13.83 17.27 19.25
N ASP A 50 -13.03 17.13 20.28
CA ASP A 50 -11.58 17.35 20.27
C ASP A 50 -10.85 16.02 19.98
N GLY A 51 -10.10 15.97 18.92
CA GLY A 51 -9.36 14.76 18.52
C GLY A 51 -9.81 14.19 17.18
N ALA A 52 -10.36 15.01 16.31
CA ALA A 52 -10.46 14.69 14.89
C ALA A 52 -9.06 14.51 14.29
N THR A 53 -8.96 13.80 13.17
CA THR A 53 -7.68 13.68 12.45
C THR A 53 -7.33 14.99 11.74
N ALA A 54 -6.04 15.26 11.54
CA ALA A 54 -5.57 16.45 10.84
C ALA A 54 -5.93 16.47 9.34
N LEU A 55 -6.14 15.27 8.76
CA LEU A 55 -6.45 15.08 7.34
C LEU A 55 -7.91 14.64 7.12
N LEU A 56 -8.81 15.02 8.04
CA LEU A 56 -10.24 14.77 7.92
C LEU A 56 -10.83 15.47 6.68
N GLU A 57 -11.73 14.77 5.98
CA GLU A 57 -12.54 15.32 4.88
C GLU A 57 -13.88 15.85 5.43
N PRO A 58 -14.07 17.17 5.54
CA PRO A 58 -15.22 17.73 6.29
C PRO A 58 -16.59 17.38 5.72
N ASP A 59 -16.69 17.16 4.42
CA ASP A 59 -17.92 16.77 3.71
C ASP A 59 -18.28 15.29 3.87
N SER A 60 -17.37 14.48 4.40
CA SER A 60 -17.58 13.06 4.68
C SER A 60 -18.14 12.77 6.07
N VAL A 61 -18.28 13.80 6.92
CA VAL A 61 -18.66 13.62 8.32
C VAL A 61 -20.12 13.22 8.45
N ILE A 62 -20.36 12.11 9.16
CA ILE A 62 -21.69 11.60 9.50
C ILE A 62 -21.79 11.57 11.02
N LEU A 63 -22.75 12.27 11.58
CA LEU A 63 -23.10 12.24 12.99
C LEU A 63 -24.55 11.79 13.15
N ARG A 64 -24.78 10.70 13.87
CA ARG A 64 -26.11 10.11 14.09
C ARG A 64 -26.22 9.60 15.52
N ASP A 65 -27.45 9.50 16.05
CA ASP A 65 -27.66 8.91 17.36
C ASP A 65 -27.40 7.38 17.36
N ALA A 66 -27.44 6.76 18.54
CA ALA A 66 -27.20 5.32 18.71
C ALA A 66 -28.23 4.43 17.96
N THR A 67 -29.39 4.96 17.56
CA THR A 67 -30.40 4.28 16.76
C THR A 67 -30.16 4.42 15.26
N GLY A 68 -29.16 5.21 14.86
CA GLY A 68 -28.81 5.49 13.47
C GLY A 68 -29.59 6.66 12.86
N VAL A 69 -30.39 7.39 13.64
CA VAL A 69 -31.12 8.56 13.15
C VAL A 69 -30.18 9.76 13.08
N PRO A 70 -30.11 10.48 11.95
CA PRO A 70 -29.32 11.70 11.84
C PRO A 70 -29.78 12.78 12.83
N LEU A 71 -28.81 13.45 13.47
CA LEU A 71 -29.11 14.61 14.33
C LEU A 71 -29.39 15.85 13.47
N PRO A 72 -30.31 16.74 13.89
CA PRO A 72 -30.63 17.96 13.13
C PRO A 72 -29.55 19.02 13.26
N ILE A 73 -28.49 18.89 12.46
CA ILE A 73 -27.33 19.76 12.43
C ILE A 73 -27.65 21.02 11.63
N LEU A 74 -27.43 22.19 12.22
CA LEU A 74 -27.55 23.49 11.57
C LEU A 74 -26.26 23.95 10.94
N GLU A 75 -25.12 23.69 11.60
CA GLU A 75 -23.79 24.07 11.16
C GLU A 75 -22.80 23.00 11.60
N GLN A 76 -21.79 22.77 10.79
CA GLN A 76 -20.64 21.93 11.08
C GLN A 76 -19.37 22.68 10.73
N ASN A 77 -18.47 22.82 11.69
CA ASN A 77 -17.18 23.47 11.51
C ASN A 77 -16.05 22.50 11.84
N TYR A 78 -15.09 22.40 10.96
CA TYR A 78 -13.83 21.70 11.18
C TYR A 78 -12.70 22.72 11.28
N ARG A 79 -11.91 22.62 12.33
CA ARG A 79 -10.72 23.45 12.53
C ARG A 79 -9.50 22.56 12.74
N ASN A 80 -8.44 22.83 11.98
CA ASN A 80 -7.15 22.19 12.09
C ASN A 80 -6.05 23.25 11.98
N ASP A 81 -5.90 24.04 13.04
CA ASP A 81 -4.89 25.08 13.20
C ASP A 81 -3.99 24.73 14.41
N PRO A 82 -3.02 23.80 14.25
CA PRO A 82 -2.15 23.41 15.34
C PRO A 82 -1.32 24.59 15.82
N VAL A 83 -1.11 24.64 17.14
CA VAL A 83 -0.28 25.69 17.76
C VAL A 83 1.15 25.56 17.28
N THR A 84 1.61 26.57 16.57
CA THR A 84 2.99 26.72 16.13
C THR A 84 3.50 28.10 16.56
N GLN A 85 4.81 28.28 16.65
CA GLN A 85 5.39 29.61 16.88
C GLN A 85 4.88 30.63 15.87
N GLN A 86 4.76 30.23 14.60
CA GLN A 86 4.27 31.09 13.52
C GLN A 86 2.80 31.51 13.74
N LEU A 87 1.94 30.57 14.15
CA LEU A 87 0.55 30.88 14.50
C LEU A 87 0.47 31.84 15.70
N LEU A 88 1.25 31.59 16.75
CA LEU A 88 1.27 32.48 17.93
C LEU A 88 1.78 33.87 17.61
N LEU A 89 2.79 33.98 16.73
CA LEU A 89 3.26 35.28 16.24
C LEU A 89 2.15 36.03 15.46
N SER A 90 1.43 35.31 14.57
CA SER A 90 0.34 35.94 13.79
C SER A 90 -0.82 36.38 14.68
N LEU A 91 -1.20 35.60 15.70
CA LEU A 91 -2.22 35.97 16.70
C LEU A 91 -1.78 37.11 17.63
N SER A 92 -0.46 37.41 17.60
CA SER A 92 0.13 38.51 18.39
C SER A 92 0.40 39.76 17.55
N GLU A 93 -0.03 39.81 16.30
CA GLU A 93 0.07 41.02 15.48
C GLU A 93 -0.58 42.21 16.16
N GLY A 94 0.11 43.34 16.19
CA GLY A 94 -0.27 44.56 16.90
C GLY A 94 0.00 44.52 18.40
N LYS A 95 0.38 43.40 19.00
CA LYS A 95 0.66 43.25 20.44
C LYS A 95 2.17 43.27 20.71
N GLU A 96 2.51 43.65 21.95
CA GLU A 96 3.88 43.57 22.47
C GLU A 96 4.04 42.23 23.20
N ILE A 97 5.14 41.50 22.89
CA ILE A 97 5.54 40.26 23.54
C ILE A 97 6.98 40.36 24.01
N ASP A 98 7.37 39.50 24.91
CA ASP A 98 8.75 39.39 25.41
C ASP A 98 9.60 38.49 24.50
N PHE A 99 10.87 38.86 24.33
CA PHE A 99 11.87 38.09 23.61
C PHE A 99 13.08 37.85 24.51
N GLN A 100 13.50 36.60 24.68
CA GLN A 100 14.75 36.27 25.35
C GLN A 100 15.90 36.36 24.36
N VAL A 101 16.77 37.30 24.59
CA VAL A 101 18.01 37.48 23.78
C VAL A 101 19.16 36.83 24.53
N ARG A 102 19.80 35.85 23.90
CA ARG A 102 20.98 35.17 24.41
C ARG A 102 22.22 35.66 23.70
N GLU A 103 23.21 36.18 24.47
CA GLU A 103 24.50 36.60 23.97
C GLU A 103 25.58 35.75 24.62
N ILE A 104 26.56 35.23 23.87
CA ILE A 104 27.60 34.30 24.37
C ILE A 104 28.42 34.90 25.53
N THR A 105 28.55 36.21 25.60
CA THR A 105 29.44 36.92 26.54
C THR A 105 28.69 37.76 27.59
N LYS A 106 27.39 37.80 27.57
CA LYS A 106 26.55 38.62 28.47
C LYS A 106 25.40 37.78 29.08
N PRO A 107 24.86 38.18 30.22
CA PRO A 107 23.66 37.59 30.78
C PRO A 107 22.47 37.71 29.81
N ASP A 108 21.62 36.68 29.80
CA ASP A 108 20.37 36.70 29.04
C ASP A 108 19.54 37.94 29.43
N ARG A 109 18.96 38.59 28.45
CA ARG A 109 18.07 39.74 28.65
C ARG A 109 16.73 39.58 27.99
N ILE A 110 15.68 40.09 28.59
CA ILE A 110 14.35 40.20 28.01
C ILE A 110 14.22 41.53 27.30
N VAL A 111 13.79 41.46 26.05
CA VAL A 111 13.51 42.63 25.20
C VAL A 111 12.04 42.59 24.80
N LYS A 112 11.35 43.69 24.95
CA LYS A 112 9.97 43.81 24.47
C LYS A 112 9.94 44.22 23.02
N GLY A 113 9.11 43.51 22.23
CA GLY A 113 8.94 43.85 20.83
C GLY A 113 7.48 43.75 20.40
N LYS A 114 7.05 44.69 19.60
CA LYS A 114 5.70 44.67 19.03
C LYS A 114 5.72 43.96 17.70
N ILE A 115 4.91 42.94 17.57
CA ILE A 115 4.75 42.23 16.28
C ILE A 115 3.97 43.12 15.33
N ILE A 116 4.61 43.57 14.27
CA ILE A 116 3.93 44.38 13.24
C ILE A 116 3.24 43.47 12.24
N ARG A 117 3.92 42.37 11.82
CA ARG A 117 3.40 41.39 10.89
C ARG A 117 4.14 40.06 11.02
N ALA A 118 3.39 38.95 10.95
CA ALA A 118 3.93 37.59 10.98
C ALA A 118 3.12 36.68 10.05
N THR A 119 3.33 36.78 8.76
CA THR A 119 2.70 35.91 7.75
C THR A 119 3.51 34.64 7.55
N PRO A 120 2.88 33.49 7.22
CA PRO A 120 3.59 32.29 6.78
C PRO A 120 4.51 32.62 5.58
N ASP A 121 5.65 31.95 5.52
CA ASP A 121 6.63 32.04 4.41
C ASP A 121 7.35 33.41 4.25
N GLN A 122 7.17 34.32 5.18
CA GLN A 122 7.89 35.59 5.20
C GLN A 122 8.55 35.83 6.56
N ALA A 123 9.69 36.54 6.54
CA ALA A 123 10.33 36.97 7.78
C ALA A 123 9.39 37.87 8.58
N PRO A 124 9.24 37.66 9.90
CA PRO A 124 8.42 38.51 10.75
C PRO A 124 8.96 39.94 10.84
N ILE A 125 8.03 40.90 10.92
CA ILE A 125 8.37 42.32 11.10
C ILE A 125 8.04 42.66 12.57
N VAL A 126 9.05 43.12 13.29
CA VAL A 126 8.97 43.46 14.72
C VAL A 126 9.51 44.86 14.96
N GLU A 127 8.84 45.65 15.77
CA GLU A 127 9.31 46.91 16.27
C GLU A 127 9.94 46.73 17.65
N VAL A 128 11.20 47.12 17.81
CA VAL A 128 11.94 47.08 19.08
C VAL A 128 12.60 48.44 19.28
N ASP A 129 12.35 49.05 20.43
CA ASP A 129 12.86 50.41 20.77
C ASP A 129 12.58 51.45 19.68
N GLY A 130 11.38 51.43 19.08
CA GLY A 130 10.98 52.33 18.00
C GLY A 130 11.62 52.07 16.66
N LYS A 131 12.34 50.98 16.48
CA LYS A 131 12.99 50.54 15.22
C LYS A 131 12.37 49.30 14.66
N ILE A 132 12.09 49.30 13.36
CA ILE A 132 11.55 48.12 12.64
C ILE A 132 12.68 47.16 12.27
N GLN A 133 12.52 45.90 12.59
CA GLN A 133 13.41 44.79 12.25
C GLN A 133 12.65 43.73 11.43
N PHE A 134 13.34 43.08 10.49
CA PHE A 134 12.80 42.00 9.64
C PHE A 134 13.27 40.62 10.13
N SER A 135 13.45 40.50 11.45
CA SER A 135 13.77 39.25 12.15
C SER A 135 13.36 39.38 13.60
N LEU A 136 13.15 38.23 14.27
CA LEU A 136 12.90 38.21 15.71
C LEU A 136 14.17 38.67 16.46
N PRO A 137 14.04 39.54 17.49
CA PRO A 137 15.18 39.98 18.29
C PRO A 137 15.78 38.89 19.18
N GLY A 138 15.03 37.79 19.41
CA GLY A 138 15.39 36.66 20.24
C GLY A 138 14.32 35.60 20.22
N GLU A 139 14.37 34.67 21.16
CA GLU A 139 13.35 33.62 21.34
C GLU A 139 12.05 34.26 21.88
N PRO A 140 10.90 34.14 21.19
CA PRO A 140 9.67 34.77 21.61
C PRO A 140 9.05 34.04 22.79
N HIS A 141 8.64 34.79 23.82
CA HIS A 141 7.88 34.30 24.95
C HIS A 141 6.42 34.77 24.82
N PHE A 142 5.52 33.84 24.63
CA PHE A 142 4.11 34.13 24.53
C PHE A 142 3.44 34.09 25.92
N PRO A 143 2.44 34.89 26.17
CA PRO A 143 1.55 34.71 27.34
C PRO A 143 0.83 33.36 27.25
N SER A 144 0.18 32.92 28.31
CA SER A 144 -0.63 31.71 28.31
C SER A 144 -1.59 31.67 27.12
N LEU A 145 -1.79 30.50 26.55
CA LEU A 145 -2.74 30.31 25.45
C LEU A 145 -4.13 30.70 25.88
N GLY A 146 -4.78 31.57 25.10
CA GLY A 146 -6.17 31.95 25.38
C GLY A 146 -7.15 30.81 25.07
N ASP A 147 -8.37 30.91 25.56
CA ASP A 147 -9.43 29.90 25.46
C ASP A 147 -9.81 29.52 24.01
N ASN A 148 -9.45 30.36 23.02
CA ASN A 148 -9.70 30.13 21.60
C ASN A 148 -8.59 29.36 20.89
N THR A 149 -7.55 28.96 21.60
CA THR A 149 -6.42 28.23 20.99
C THR A 149 -6.73 26.75 20.95
N ILE A 150 -6.61 26.14 19.78
CA ILE A 150 -6.87 24.72 19.59
C ILE A 150 -5.55 23.98 19.57
N LEU A 151 -5.43 22.97 20.43
CA LEU A 151 -4.24 22.11 20.51
C LEU A 151 -4.32 20.91 19.59
N LYS A 152 -5.53 20.50 19.23
CA LYS A 152 -5.84 19.35 18.38
C LYS A 152 -6.91 19.71 17.36
N PRO A 153 -6.96 19.04 16.20
CA PRO A 153 -8.06 19.23 15.26
C PRO A 153 -9.42 19.01 15.93
N ARG A 154 -10.36 19.87 15.60
CA ARG A 154 -11.66 19.97 16.30
C ARG A 154 -12.81 20.01 15.31
N LEU A 155 -13.88 19.26 15.61
CA LEU A 155 -15.20 19.40 14.99
C LEU A 155 -16.16 20.08 15.97
N VAL A 156 -16.96 21.01 15.46
CA VAL A 156 -18.00 21.70 16.24
C VAL A 156 -19.29 21.69 15.45
N TRP A 157 -20.35 21.20 16.07
CA TRP A 157 -21.69 21.20 15.48
C TRP A 157 -22.63 22.12 16.27
N ARG A 158 -23.44 22.90 15.55
CA ARG A 158 -24.62 23.53 16.10
C ARG A 158 -25.84 22.68 15.80
N ILE A 159 -26.47 22.16 16.84
CA ILE A 159 -27.55 21.17 16.73
C ILE A 159 -28.81 21.79 17.34
N LYS A 160 -29.96 21.64 16.67
CA LYS A 160 -31.25 22.10 17.18
C LYS A 160 -32.12 20.92 17.54
N THR A 161 -32.45 20.77 18.83
CA THR A 161 -33.27 19.67 19.32
C THR A 161 -34.63 20.15 19.80
N PRO A 162 -35.73 19.50 19.40
CA PRO A 162 -37.07 19.84 19.89
C PRO A 162 -37.34 19.35 21.34
N ARG A 163 -36.52 18.44 21.83
CA ARG A 163 -36.56 17.84 23.18
C ARG A 163 -35.14 17.52 23.64
N PRO A 164 -34.89 17.39 24.95
CA PRO A 164 -33.56 16.98 25.41
C PRO A 164 -33.18 15.61 24.87
N ILE A 165 -31.93 15.45 24.49
CA ILE A 165 -31.33 14.18 24.04
C ILE A 165 -30.14 13.87 24.93
N LYS A 166 -30.19 12.72 25.62
CA LYS A 166 -29.09 12.19 26.38
C LYS A 166 -28.84 10.73 25.92
N SER A 167 -27.83 10.54 25.09
CA SER A 167 -27.54 9.26 24.48
C SER A 167 -26.10 9.20 24.01
N GLU A 168 -25.74 8.10 23.38
CA GLU A 168 -24.50 8.00 22.59
C GLU A 168 -24.80 8.35 21.13
N ALA A 169 -23.85 8.99 20.48
CA ALA A 169 -23.87 9.26 19.06
C ALA A 169 -22.69 8.58 18.38
N GLU A 170 -22.91 8.06 17.16
CA GLU A 170 -21.86 7.57 16.28
C GLU A 170 -21.38 8.70 15.38
N LEU A 171 -20.08 8.95 15.43
CA LEU A 171 -19.36 9.83 14.51
C LEU A 171 -18.60 8.96 13.52
N ALA A 172 -18.80 9.15 12.22
CA ALA A 172 -18.01 8.54 11.17
C ALA A 172 -17.51 9.59 10.19
N TYR A 173 -16.27 9.46 9.70
CA TYR A 173 -15.70 10.37 8.71
C TYR A 173 -14.56 9.71 7.94
N LEU A 174 -14.26 10.25 6.75
CA LEU A 174 -13.08 9.91 5.97
C LEU A 174 -11.89 10.78 6.40
N THR A 175 -10.72 10.16 6.39
CA THR A 175 -9.44 10.87 6.62
C THR A 175 -8.36 10.33 5.70
N GLY A 176 -7.50 11.21 5.23
CA GLY A 176 -6.22 10.81 4.62
C GLY A 176 -5.19 10.39 5.67
N GLY A 177 -4.01 9.99 5.22
CA GLY A 177 -2.84 9.72 6.08
C GLY A 177 -2.85 8.36 6.76
N LEU A 178 -3.80 7.47 6.45
CA LEU A 178 -3.82 6.08 6.89
C LEU A 178 -3.73 5.17 5.67
N THR A 179 -2.79 4.24 5.69
CA THR A 179 -2.63 3.26 4.60
C THR A 179 -2.21 1.91 5.13
N TRP A 180 -2.40 0.88 4.32
CA TRP A 180 -1.88 -0.44 4.59
C TRP A 180 -1.40 -1.13 3.31
N GLN A 181 -0.51 -2.11 3.47
CA GLN A 181 -0.01 -2.96 2.38
C GLN A 181 0.33 -4.35 2.91
N ALA A 182 0.16 -5.35 2.05
CA ALA A 182 0.66 -6.70 2.32
C ALA A 182 2.09 -6.87 1.81
N SER A 183 2.85 -7.71 2.50
CA SER A 183 4.15 -8.19 2.05
C SER A 183 4.33 -9.64 2.48
N TYR A 184 5.12 -10.40 1.72
CA TYR A 184 5.32 -11.82 1.94
C TYR A 184 6.80 -12.15 1.90
N ASN A 185 7.24 -12.96 2.86
CA ASN A 185 8.54 -13.59 2.85
C ASN A 185 8.35 -15.07 2.54
N ILE A 186 9.01 -15.55 1.50
CA ILE A 186 8.98 -16.94 1.09
C ILE A 186 10.38 -17.51 1.27
N VAL A 187 10.49 -18.57 2.06
CA VAL A 187 11.75 -19.27 2.30
C VAL A 187 11.68 -20.65 1.64
N ALA A 188 12.57 -20.90 0.71
CA ALA A 188 12.75 -22.21 0.09
C ALA A 188 13.88 -22.96 0.80
N PRO A 189 13.72 -24.23 1.20
CA PRO A 189 14.78 -25.05 1.73
C PRO A 189 15.83 -25.36 0.65
N GLU A 190 16.99 -25.85 1.06
CA GLU A 190 18.09 -26.17 0.13
C GLU A 190 17.72 -27.25 -0.91
N LYS A 191 16.92 -28.24 -0.52
CA LYS A 191 16.62 -29.44 -1.32
C LYS A 191 15.16 -29.90 -1.20
N ASP A 192 14.19 -29.06 -1.45
CA ASP A 192 12.79 -29.49 -1.46
C ASP A 192 11.98 -28.61 -2.42
N ASP A 193 10.86 -29.17 -2.89
CA ASP A 193 9.84 -28.47 -3.67
C ASP A 193 8.77 -27.83 -2.80
N THR A 194 9.05 -27.65 -1.51
CA THR A 194 8.20 -26.93 -0.57
C THR A 194 8.75 -25.55 -0.28
N VAL A 195 7.91 -24.67 0.22
CA VAL A 195 8.31 -23.35 0.71
C VAL A 195 7.58 -23.01 2.01
N GLU A 196 8.19 -22.17 2.82
CA GLU A 196 7.55 -21.52 3.93
C GLU A 196 7.12 -20.11 3.53
N ILE A 197 5.89 -19.73 3.86
CA ILE A 197 5.32 -18.43 3.51
C ILE A 197 4.90 -17.72 4.79
N THR A 198 5.41 -16.50 5.01
CA THR A 198 4.94 -15.62 6.07
C THR A 198 4.47 -14.31 5.44
N GLY A 199 3.21 -13.95 5.68
CA GLY A 199 2.61 -12.72 5.18
C GLY A 199 2.40 -11.71 6.30
N TRP A 200 2.76 -10.46 6.03
CA TRP A 200 2.69 -9.32 6.91
C TRP A 200 1.77 -8.25 6.37
N ILE A 201 0.94 -7.71 7.23
CA ILE A 201 0.22 -6.46 7.01
C ILE A 201 1.03 -5.35 7.65
N THR A 202 1.41 -4.35 6.85
CA THR A 202 2.07 -3.13 7.32
C THR A 202 1.07 -1.99 7.25
N MET A 203 0.75 -1.40 8.39
CA MET A 203 -0.12 -0.22 8.52
C MET A 203 0.72 1.00 8.84
N SER A 204 0.41 2.15 8.23
CA SER A 204 1.05 3.44 8.53
C SER A 204 0.01 4.47 8.90
N ASN A 205 0.24 5.20 9.97
CA ASN A 205 -0.58 6.29 10.44
C ASN A 205 0.21 7.61 10.38
N GLN A 206 -0.29 8.56 9.60
CA GLN A 206 0.22 9.93 9.46
C GLN A 206 -0.93 10.94 9.46
N CYS A 207 -2.03 10.60 10.13
CA CYS A 207 -3.25 11.41 10.09
C CYS A 207 -3.33 12.48 11.20
N GLY A 208 -2.31 12.57 12.06
CA GLY A 208 -2.26 13.55 13.17
C GLY A 208 -3.06 13.13 14.40
N ARG A 209 -3.37 11.82 14.54
CA ARG A 209 -4.14 11.30 15.70
C ARG A 209 -3.67 9.90 16.07
N ASP A 210 -3.54 9.65 17.38
CA ASP A 210 -3.34 8.33 17.96
C ASP A 210 -4.67 7.56 18.05
N PHE A 211 -4.63 6.26 17.77
CA PHE A 211 -5.76 5.36 17.94
C PHE A 211 -5.39 4.26 18.94
N GLU A 212 -5.79 4.45 20.19
CA GLU A 212 -5.56 3.49 21.25
C GLU A 212 -6.64 2.38 21.25
N ASN A 213 -6.20 1.12 21.34
CA ASN A 213 -7.09 -0.05 21.37
C ASN A 213 -8.13 -0.06 20.24
N ALA A 214 -7.78 0.40 19.05
CA ALA A 214 -8.68 0.52 17.92
C ALA A 214 -9.10 -0.85 17.36
N LYS A 215 -10.36 -0.98 16.98
CA LYS A 215 -10.84 -2.11 16.16
C LYS A 215 -10.52 -1.82 14.71
N ILE A 216 -9.54 -2.52 14.16
CA ILE A 216 -9.02 -2.25 12.82
C ILE A 216 -9.55 -3.27 11.82
N LYS A 217 -10.07 -2.74 10.72
CA LYS A 217 -10.41 -3.46 9.50
C LYS A 217 -9.59 -2.92 8.35
N LEU A 218 -9.19 -3.79 7.45
CA LEU A 218 -8.38 -3.47 6.27
C LEU A 218 -9.16 -3.88 5.04
N LEU A 219 -9.39 -2.98 4.14
CA LEU A 219 -10.12 -3.26 2.92
C LEU A 219 -9.15 -3.38 1.75
N ALA A 220 -9.14 -4.56 1.13
CA ALA A 220 -8.37 -4.86 -0.06
C ALA A 220 -9.26 -4.77 -1.31
N GLY A 221 -8.76 -4.09 -2.33
CA GLY A 221 -9.47 -3.84 -3.59
C GLY A 221 -9.42 -2.36 -3.98
N GLU A 222 -9.83 -2.06 -5.21
CA GLU A 222 -9.84 -0.70 -5.73
C GLU A 222 -11.20 -0.05 -5.49
N VAL A 223 -11.28 0.81 -4.48
CA VAL A 223 -12.47 1.62 -4.22
C VAL A 223 -12.45 2.85 -5.11
N ASN A 224 -13.53 3.07 -5.87
CA ASN A 224 -13.65 4.27 -6.69
C ASN A 224 -13.89 5.50 -5.81
N LYS A 225 -12.82 6.23 -5.53
CA LYS A 225 -12.84 7.49 -4.79
C LYS A 225 -12.39 8.63 -5.69
N ILE A 226 -13.20 9.69 -5.79
CA ILE A 226 -12.81 10.91 -6.50
C ILE A 226 -11.73 11.60 -5.66
N THR A 227 -10.49 11.56 -6.13
CA THR A 227 -9.37 12.23 -5.47
C THR A 227 -9.15 13.60 -6.12
N PRO A 228 -9.22 14.71 -5.37
CA PRO A 228 -8.76 16.01 -5.88
C PRO A 228 -7.27 15.90 -6.28
N PRO A 229 -6.80 16.63 -7.29
CA PRO A 229 -5.40 16.57 -7.70
C PRO A 229 -4.49 17.01 -6.54
N SER A 230 -3.71 16.09 -6.01
CA SER A 230 -2.77 16.33 -4.92
C SER A 230 -1.40 16.75 -5.46
N ARG A 231 -0.79 17.73 -4.82
CA ARG A 231 0.64 18.05 -4.95
C ARG A 231 1.45 17.15 -4.00
N ASP A 232 2.50 16.58 -4.60
CA ASP A 232 3.69 15.99 -3.97
C ASP A 232 3.65 14.61 -3.31
N ASN A 233 4.38 13.73 -4.02
CA ASN A 233 4.98 12.48 -3.51
C ASN A 233 6.29 12.78 -2.77
N LEU A 234 6.50 12.26 -1.55
CA LEU A 234 7.85 12.06 -1.00
C LEU A 234 7.99 10.83 -0.10
N ALA A 235 8.93 10.03 -0.52
CA ALA A 235 9.90 9.15 0.18
C ALA A 235 9.48 8.24 1.36
N ARG A 236 9.82 6.95 1.15
CA ARG A 236 9.72 5.83 2.11
C ARG A 236 11.06 5.57 2.80
N MET A 237 11.02 5.19 4.08
CA MET A 237 12.09 4.40 4.72
C MET A 237 11.48 3.25 5.54
N ALA A 238 12.12 2.09 5.48
CA ALA A 238 11.73 0.87 6.17
C ALA A 238 12.61 0.60 7.39
N VAL A 239 12.02 0.00 8.43
CA VAL A 239 12.74 -0.49 9.63
C VAL A 239 12.23 -1.90 9.96
N PRO A 240 13.07 -2.83 10.44
CA PRO A 240 12.73 -4.25 10.61
C PRO A 240 12.06 -4.57 11.95
N ALA A 241 11.20 -5.61 11.93
CA ALA A 241 10.46 -6.11 13.07
C ALA A 241 10.81 -7.57 13.39
N MET A 242 10.74 -7.92 14.66
CA MET A 242 10.69 -9.30 15.15
C MET A 242 9.57 -9.46 16.18
N ALA A 243 8.72 -10.48 16.00
CA ALA A 243 8.27 -11.44 17.03
C ALA A 243 7.08 -12.27 16.55
N MET A 244 7.03 -13.53 16.96
CA MET A 244 6.08 -14.57 16.54
C MET A 244 4.81 -14.54 17.40
N SER A 245 3.64 -14.69 16.75
CA SER A 245 2.40 -15.20 17.37
C SER A 245 1.39 -15.63 16.27
N GLU A 246 0.35 -16.40 16.64
CA GLU A 246 -0.68 -16.97 15.77
C GLU A 246 -1.36 -15.95 14.86
N PRO A 247 -1.95 -16.38 13.71
CA PRO A 247 -2.54 -15.45 12.74
C PRO A 247 -3.66 -14.64 13.38
N ALA A 248 -3.46 -13.34 13.47
CA ALA A 248 -4.27 -12.38 14.22
C ALA A 248 -5.34 -11.70 13.34
N VAL A 249 -5.73 -12.30 12.20
CA VAL A 249 -6.61 -11.67 11.20
C VAL A 249 -7.63 -12.65 10.67
N THR A 250 -8.92 -12.26 10.71
CA THR A 250 -10.02 -12.97 10.04
C THR A 250 -10.42 -12.23 8.76
N GLU A 251 -10.77 -12.97 7.72
CA GLU A 251 -11.16 -12.44 6.41
C GLU A 251 -12.67 -12.67 6.18
N LYS A 252 -13.31 -11.73 5.48
CA LYS A 252 -14.70 -11.79 5.03
C LYS A 252 -14.86 -11.07 3.69
N ALA A 253 -15.54 -11.71 2.73
CA ALA A 253 -16.00 -11.03 1.52
C ALA A 253 -17.00 -9.91 1.87
N PHE A 254 -16.80 -8.72 1.29
CA PHE A 254 -17.64 -7.54 1.47
C PHE A 254 -17.84 -6.84 0.11
N ASP A 255 -19.01 -7.02 -0.49
CA ASP A 255 -19.28 -6.69 -1.89
C ASP A 255 -18.22 -7.34 -2.81
N GLU A 256 -17.59 -6.56 -3.68
CA GLU A 256 -16.51 -6.99 -4.58
C GLU A 256 -15.10 -6.86 -3.92
N PHE A 257 -15.04 -6.67 -2.58
CA PHE A 257 -13.82 -6.44 -1.83
C PHE A 257 -13.59 -7.54 -0.79
N HIS A 258 -12.36 -7.65 -0.30
CA HIS A 258 -12.01 -8.47 0.84
C HIS A 258 -11.72 -7.60 2.07
N LEU A 259 -12.42 -7.87 3.16
CA LEU A 259 -12.30 -7.17 4.42
C LEU A 259 -11.57 -8.04 5.43
N TYR A 260 -10.35 -7.67 5.77
CA TYR A 260 -9.54 -8.32 6.80
C TYR A 260 -9.77 -7.60 8.13
N THR A 261 -10.14 -8.34 9.17
CA THR A 261 -10.37 -7.80 10.51
C THR A 261 -9.28 -8.30 11.44
N LEU A 262 -8.56 -7.38 12.11
CA LEU A 262 -7.65 -7.77 13.18
C LEU A 262 -8.45 -8.30 14.37
N GLU A 263 -8.11 -9.48 14.87
CA GLU A 263 -8.83 -10.13 15.96
C GLU A 263 -8.73 -9.35 17.27
N ASN A 264 -7.56 -8.80 17.53
CA ASN A 264 -7.30 -8.04 18.74
C ASN A 264 -7.29 -6.53 18.46
N PRO A 265 -7.94 -5.72 19.33
CA PRO A 265 -7.80 -4.29 19.28
C PRO A 265 -6.32 -3.89 19.34
N THR A 266 -5.92 -2.96 18.50
CA THR A 266 -4.53 -2.58 18.31
C THR A 266 -4.36 -1.07 18.45
N THR A 267 -3.34 -0.65 19.21
CA THR A 267 -2.95 0.76 19.27
C THR A 267 -2.11 1.09 18.05
N LEU A 268 -2.50 2.15 17.33
CA LEU A 268 -1.77 2.68 16.17
C LEU A 268 -1.52 4.17 16.40
N LEU A 269 -0.30 4.51 16.81
CA LEU A 269 0.10 5.88 17.13
C LEU A 269 0.30 6.71 15.86
N ASP A 270 0.18 8.03 15.99
CA ASP A 270 0.56 8.93 14.90
C ASP A 270 2.06 8.81 14.59
N GLN A 271 2.42 8.94 13.32
CA GLN A 271 3.77 8.71 12.80
C GLN A 271 4.30 7.26 13.01
N GLU A 272 3.44 6.30 13.37
CA GLU A 272 3.81 4.91 13.55
C GLU A 272 3.64 4.11 12.24
N THR A 273 4.57 3.16 12.01
CA THR A 273 4.40 2.06 11.07
C THR A 273 4.39 0.76 11.86
N LYS A 274 3.28 0.03 11.80
CA LYS A 274 3.06 -1.22 12.53
C LYS A 274 2.89 -2.39 11.59
N GLN A 275 3.50 -3.53 11.93
CA GLN A 275 3.35 -4.77 11.20
C GLN A 275 2.63 -5.82 12.05
N VAL A 276 1.71 -6.54 11.39
CA VAL A 276 0.95 -7.65 11.99
C VAL A 276 1.02 -8.83 11.02
N GLU A 277 1.37 -10.01 11.52
CA GLU A 277 1.33 -11.24 10.74
C GLU A 277 -0.13 -11.61 10.45
N PHE A 278 -0.45 -11.99 9.21
CA PHE A 278 -1.80 -12.37 8.83
C PHE A 278 -1.90 -13.76 8.19
N VAL A 279 -0.79 -14.29 7.71
CA VAL A 279 -0.71 -15.65 7.19
C VAL A 279 0.66 -16.25 7.47
N ARG A 280 0.67 -17.48 7.93
CA ARG A 280 1.85 -18.33 8.06
C ARG A 280 1.52 -19.73 7.56
N ALA A 281 2.30 -20.21 6.60
CA ALA A 281 2.15 -21.55 6.05
C ALA A 281 3.53 -22.20 5.88
N SER A 282 3.64 -23.46 6.30
CA SER A 282 4.86 -24.26 6.17
C SER A 282 4.59 -25.48 5.32
N GLY A 283 5.60 -25.92 4.56
CA GLY A 283 5.47 -27.08 3.69
C GLY A 283 4.56 -26.88 2.49
N VAL A 284 4.40 -25.64 2.03
CA VAL A 284 3.61 -25.29 0.84
C VAL A 284 4.27 -25.88 -0.39
N LYS A 285 3.60 -26.82 -1.07
CA LYS A 285 4.12 -27.41 -2.32
C LYS A 285 4.24 -26.33 -3.39
N SER A 286 5.41 -26.21 -3.97
CA SER A 286 5.74 -25.16 -4.95
C SER A 286 6.61 -25.72 -6.06
N ASP A 287 6.14 -25.65 -7.29
CA ASP A 287 6.88 -26.10 -8.46
C ASP A 287 7.84 -25.01 -8.97
N THR A 288 9.04 -25.42 -9.37
CA THR A 288 9.98 -24.55 -10.09
C THR A 288 9.78 -24.74 -11.59
N ILE A 289 9.34 -23.69 -12.26
CA ILE A 289 9.07 -23.70 -13.70
C ILE A 289 10.14 -22.88 -14.41
N TYR A 290 10.79 -23.49 -15.39
CA TYR A 290 11.72 -22.81 -16.30
C TYR A 290 10.98 -22.46 -17.58
N THR A 291 10.99 -21.19 -17.95
CA THR A 291 10.28 -20.70 -19.15
C THR A 291 11.23 -19.97 -20.07
N TYR A 292 11.28 -20.40 -21.30
CA TYR A 292 11.97 -19.72 -22.38
C TYR A 292 10.94 -19.03 -23.27
N ASP A 293 10.84 -17.72 -23.16
CA ASP A 293 10.11 -16.85 -24.07
C ASP A 293 11.14 -16.03 -24.85
N GLY A 294 11.52 -16.57 -26.00
CA GLY A 294 12.65 -16.05 -26.76
C GLY A 294 12.29 -14.86 -27.66
N ALA A 295 11.02 -14.66 -28.01
CA ALA A 295 10.62 -13.67 -28.99
C ALA A 295 10.58 -12.25 -28.42
N HIS A 296 11.44 -11.35 -28.90
CA HIS A 296 11.39 -9.92 -28.59
C HIS A 296 10.54 -9.16 -29.63
N LEU A 297 9.30 -8.79 -29.23
CA LEU A 297 8.36 -8.07 -30.11
C LEU A 297 8.21 -6.58 -29.74
N ASP A 298 8.74 -6.14 -28.61
CA ASP A 298 8.52 -4.78 -28.06
C ASP A 298 8.99 -3.66 -28.97
N ARG A 299 10.07 -3.88 -29.73
CA ARG A 299 10.59 -2.94 -30.71
C ARG A 299 9.58 -2.58 -31.80
N TRP A 300 8.58 -3.44 -32.02
CA TRP A 300 7.64 -3.34 -33.11
C TRP A 300 6.22 -2.96 -32.66
N HIS A 301 6.08 -2.44 -31.44
CA HIS A 301 4.82 -1.89 -30.97
C HIS A 301 4.39 -0.77 -31.92
N GLY A 302 3.18 -0.91 -32.49
CA GLY A 302 2.61 0.06 -33.43
C GLY A 302 2.94 -0.19 -34.91
N ALA A 303 3.72 -1.24 -35.25
CA ALA A 303 3.90 -1.62 -36.66
C ALA A 303 2.56 -1.95 -37.32
N ASP A 304 2.34 -1.44 -38.52
CA ASP A 304 1.12 -1.72 -39.28
C ASP A 304 1.00 -3.22 -39.64
N ALA A 305 -0.22 -3.62 -40.00
CA ALA A 305 -0.51 -5.03 -40.24
C ALA A 305 0.26 -5.58 -41.44
N ASN A 306 0.47 -4.79 -42.50
CA ASN A 306 1.21 -5.23 -43.68
C ASN A 306 2.69 -5.44 -43.38
N PHE A 307 3.30 -4.51 -42.64
CA PHE A 307 4.67 -4.65 -42.17
C PHE A 307 4.85 -5.92 -41.35
N ARG A 308 4.01 -6.17 -40.35
CA ARG A 308 4.06 -7.38 -39.53
C ARG A 308 3.94 -8.66 -40.37
N ARG A 309 3.12 -8.66 -41.43
CA ARG A 309 2.87 -9.83 -42.28
C ARG A 309 4.03 -10.13 -43.22
N THR A 310 4.63 -9.10 -43.81
CA THR A 310 5.56 -9.25 -44.96
C THR A 310 7.01 -8.96 -44.66
N ASN A 311 7.33 -8.23 -43.59
CA ASN A 311 8.70 -7.85 -43.30
C ASN A 311 9.52 -9.04 -42.75
N GLU A 312 10.67 -9.29 -43.37
CA GLU A 312 11.54 -10.39 -43.01
C GLU A 312 12.21 -10.23 -41.66
N GLU A 313 12.52 -9.01 -41.23
CA GLU A 313 13.21 -8.76 -39.95
C GLU A 313 12.24 -8.80 -38.74
N PHE A 314 10.93 -8.81 -38.97
CA PHE A 314 9.95 -8.79 -37.91
C PHE A 314 9.97 -10.11 -37.12
N GLY A 315 10.12 -10.03 -35.77
CA GLY A 315 10.09 -11.17 -34.87
C GLY A 315 11.36 -12.06 -34.88
N VAL A 316 12.47 -11.59 -35.49
CA VAL A 316 13.75 -12.32 -35.53
C VAL A 316 14.56 -12.12 -34.24
N GLN A 317 14.43 -10.96 -33.60
CA GLN A 317 15.20 -10.68 -32.37
C GLN A 317 14.74 -11.60 -31.25
N SER A 318 15.74 -12.14 -30.51
CA SER A 318 15.48 -13.10 -29.44
C SER A 318 16.32 -12.84 -28.20
N SER A 319 15.79 -13.29 -27.05
CA SER A 319 16.50 -13.38 -25.77
C SER A 319 17.21 -14.74 -25.65
N THR A 320 18.24 -14.78 -24.82
CA THR A 320 18.87 -16.07 -24.41
C THR A 320 18.44 -16.48 -23.00
N LYS A 321 17.66 -15.66 -22.31
CA LYS A 321 17.31 -15.86 -20.92
C LYS A 321 16.19 -16.88 -20.73
N VAL A 322 16.36 -17.74 -19.73
CA VAL A 322 15.34 -18.69 -19.28
C VAL A 322 14.84 -18.20 -17.92
N ALA A 323 13.61 -17.74 -17.89
CA ALA A 323 12.98 -17.24 -16.66
C ALA A 323 12.70 -18.38 -15.68
N VAL A 324 12.87 -18.09 -14.39
CA VAL A 324 12.52 -19.00 -13.28
C VAL A 324 11.27 -18.46 -12.59
N THR A 325 10.23 -19.29 -12.55
CA THR A 325 8.97 -18.99 -11.87
C THR A 325 8.71 -20.04 -10.79
N ARG A 326 8.28 -19.60 -9.61
CA ARG A 326 7.68 -20.47 -8.60
C ARG A 326 6.18 -20.44 -8.76
N GLU A 327 5.56 -21.61 -8.83
CA GLU A 327 4.11 -21.75 -8.94
C GLU A 327 3.59 -22.60 -7.75
N PHE A 328 2.55 -22.12 -7.04
CA PHE A 328 1.88 -22.86 -5.98
C PHE A 328 0.40 -22.55 -5.92
N GLN A 329 -0.40 -23.52 -5.48
CA GLN A 329 -1.86 -23.36 -5.32
C GLN A 329 -2.19 -22.71 -3.99
N ASN A 330 -3.02 -21.66 -4.00
CA ASN A 330 -3.54 -21.01 -2.81
C ASN A 330 -4.72 -21.79 -2.22
N THR A 331 -4.49 -23.03 -1.80
CA THR A 331 -5.53 -23.94 -1.29
C THR A 331 -5.32 -24.29 0.18
N LYS A 332 -6.40 -24.67 0.86
CA LYS A 332 -6.33 -25.19 2.25
C LYS A 332 -5.48 -26.45 2.35
N GLN A 333 -5.49 -27.32 1.33
CA GLN A 333 -4.64 -28.51 1.29
C GLN A 333 -3.15 -28.15 1.26
N ASN A 334 -2.82 -27.00 0.71
CA ASN A 334 -1.45 -26.47 0.65
C ASN A 334 -1.12 -25.53 1.84
N GLY A 335 -1.94 -25.55 2.90
CA GLY A 335 -1.72 -24.73 4.10
C GLY A 335 -2.09 -23.25 3.94
N LEU A 336 -2.72 -22.86 2.84
CA LEU A 336 -3.17 -21.50 2.51
C LEU A 336 -4.72 -21.45 2.45
N GLY A 337 -5.30 -21.06 1.34
CA GLY A 337 -6.76 -21.11 1.11
C GLY A 337 -7.50 -19.90 1.69
N ILE A 338 -6.81 -18.79 1.83
CA ILE A 338 -7.36 -17.47 2.13
C ILE A 338 -7.05 -16.53 0.95
N PRO A 339 -7.89 -15.54 0.67
CA PRO A 339 -7.53 -14.50 -0.28
C PRO A 339 -6.21 -13.83 0.12
N LEU A 340 -5.29 -13.71 -0.81
CA LEU A 340 -4.00 -13.06 -0.60
C LEU A 340 -4.05 -11.65 -1.20
N PRO A 341 -3.93 -10.58 -0.39
CA PRO A 341 -3.86 -9.21 -0.89
C PRO A 341 -2.68 -9.01 -1.84
N GLN A 342 -2.83 -8.10 -2.81
CA GLN A 342 -1.68 -7.69 -3.61
C GLN A 342 -0.56 -7.18 -2.71
N GLY A 343 0.68 -7.56 -3.04
CA GLY A 343 1.80 -7.19 -2.19
C GLY A 343 3.15 -7.57 -2.77
N ARG A 344 4.18 -7.12 -2.08
CA ARG A 344 5.57 -7.46 -2.40
C ARG A 344 5.90 -8.82 -1.82
N ILE A 345 6.50 -9.68 -2.64
CA ILE A 345 7.07 -10.96 -2.22
C ILE A 345 8.58 -10.87 -2.26
N ARG A 346 9.24 -11.38 -1.22
CA ARG A 346 10.67 -11.59 -1.15
C ARG A 346 10.95 -13.07 -1.01
N PHE A 347 11.87 -13.55 -1.86
CA PHE A 347 12.34 -14.93 -1.84
C PHE A 347 13.67 -15.03 -1.16
N TYR A 348 13.76 -16.01 -0.28
CA TYR A 348 14.98 -16.43 0.37
C TYR A 348 15.19 -17.93 0.12
N ARG A 349 16.43 -18.37 0.05
CA ARG A 349 16.81 -19.77 -0.01
C ARG A 349 17.73 -20.08 1.16
N ALA A 350 17.50 -21.21 1.81
CA ALA A 350 18.41 -21.71 2.82
C ALA A 350 19.71 -22.20 2.15
N ASP A 351 20.86 -21.83 2.77
CA ASP A 351 22.20 -22.31 2.44
C ASP A 351 22.91 -22.63 3.76
N GLY A 352 22.83 -23.89 4.19
CA GLY A 352 23.22 -24.30 5.52
C GLY A 352 22.42 -23.54 6.60
N ASP A 353 23.13 -22.79 7.44
CA ASP A 353 22.53 -22.03 8.56
C ASP A 353 22.13 -20.58 8.16
N THR A 354 22.29 -20.20 6.89
CA THR A 354 21.99 -18.84 6.40
C THR A 354 20.81 -18.81 5.44
N LEU A 355 20.23 -17.62 5.28
CA LEU A 355 19.18 -17.34 4.31
C LEU A 355 19.70 -16.34 3.30
N GLU A 356 19.78 -16.79 2.04
CA GLU A 356 20.22 -15.95 0.93
C GLU A 356 19.01 -15.35 0.21
N PHE A 357 19.04 -14.03 0.00
CA PHE A 357 18.03 -13.34 -0.79
C PHE A 357 18.19 -13.68 -2.27
N THR A 358 17.17 -14.29 -2.87
CA THR A 358 17.23 -14.75 -4.26
C THR A 358 16.38 -13.93 -5.23
N GLY A 359 15.54 -13.01 -4.74
CA GLY A 359 14.78 -12.12 -5.59
C GLY A 359 13.53 -11.55 -4.92
N GLU A 360 12.93 -10.58 -5.57
CA GLU A 360 11.62 -10.03 -5.15
C GLU A 360 10.70 -9.81 -6.36
N ASN A 361 9.41 -9.88 -6.09
CA ASN A 361 8.36 -9.61 -7.07
C ASN A 361 7.11 -9.05 -6.37
N LYS A 362 6.05 -8.90 -7.13
CA LYS A 362 4.72 -8.56 -6.63
C LYS A 362 3.73 -9.63 -7.03
N ILE A 363 2.75 -9.88 -6.17
CA ILE A 363 1.54 -10.60 -6.54
C ILE A 363 0.37 -9.62 -6.60
N ASP A 364 -0.56 -9.91 -7.49
CA ASP A 364 -1.86 -9.26 -7.52
C ASP A 364 -2.79 -9.86 -6.46
N HIS A 365 -3.96 -9.25 -6.26
CA HIS A 365 -4.99 -9.84 -5.44
C HIS A 365 -5.32 -11.25 -5.94
N THR A 366 -5.05 -12.25 -5.11
CA THR A 366 -5.20 -13.65 -5.47
C THR A 366 -6.27 -14.31 -4.59
N PRO A 367 -7.42 -14.68 -5.16
CA PRO A 367 -8.47 -15.40 -4.44
C PRO A 367 -7.98 -16.75 -3.89
N SER A 368 -8.76 -17.34 -2.96
CA SER A 368 -8.58 -18.75 -2.61
C SER A 368 -8.77 -19.65 -3.84
N ASP A 369 -8.11 -20.80 -3.81
CA ASP A 369 -8.13 -21.83 -4.86
C ASP A 369 -7.48 -21.41 -6.20
N GLU A 370 -6.85 -20.24 -6.28
CA GLU A 370 -6.15 -19.78 -7.47
C GLU A 370 -4.64 -20.10 -7.44
N LEU A 371 -4.05 -20.18 -8.64
CA LEU A 371 -2.62 -20.46 -8.83
C LEU A 371 -1.81 -19.17 -8.69
N VAL A 372 -0.90 -19.14 -7.72
CA VAL A 372 0.09 -18.06 -7.55
C VAL A 372 1.31 -18.36 -8.41
N LYS A 373 1.69 -17.40 -9.26
CA LYS A 373 2.88 -17.46 -10.13
C LYS A 373 3.81 -16.31 -9.80
N ILE A 374 5.05 -16.64 -9.49
CA ILE A 374 6.02 -15.64 -9.05
C ILE A 374 7.32 -15.81 -9.79
N HIS A 375 7.68 -14.82 -10.59
CA HIS A 375 8.98 -14.77 -11.26
C HIS A 375 10.05 -14.45 -10.22
N THR A 376 11.06 -15.33 -10.10
CA THR A 376 12.16 -15.19 -9.14
C THR A 376 13.47 -14.72 -9.75
N GLY A 377 13.57 -14.68 -11.08
CA GLY A 377 14.76 -14.25 -11.81
C GLY A 377 15.01 -15.10 -13.05
N ASP A 378 16.21 -15.02 -13.60
CA ASP A 378 16.65 -15.80 -14.77
C ASP A 378 17.63 -16.90 -14.32
N ALA A 379 17.50 -18.08 -14.90
CA ALA A 379 18.40 -19.21 -14.62
C ALA A 379 19.78 -18.97 -15.25
N PHE A 380 20.83 -18.97 -14.43
CA PHE A 380 22.21 -18.76 -14.89
C PHE A 380 22.73 -19.90 -15.81
N ASP A 381 22.39 -21.13 -15.44
CA ASP A 381 22.89 -22.33 -16.11
C ASP A 381 21.95 -22.86 -17.21
N LEU A 382 20.90 -22.13 -17.57
CA LEU A 382 20.02 -22.47 -18.68
C LEU A 382 20.08 -21.36 -19.73
N VAL A 383 20.27 -21.74 -20.96
CA VAL A 383 20.37 -20.79 -22.07
C VAL A 383 19.48 -21.24 -23.21
N GLY A 384 18.65 -20.34 -23.70
CA GLY A 384 17.85 -20.53 -24.89
C GLY A 384 18.43 -19.76 -26.08
N GLU A 385 18.24 -20.29 -27.28
CA GLU A 385 18.55 -19.63 -28.53
C GLU A 385 17.43 -19.89 -29.52
N ARG A 386 16.88 -18.83 -30.10
CA ARG A 386 15.79 -18.89 -31.06
C ARG A 386 16.26 -18.31 -32.38
N LYS A 387 16.20 -19.12 -33.45
CA LYS A 387 16.64 -18.73 -34.77
C LYS A 387 15.55 -19.02 -35.80
N ARG A 388 15.24 -18.07 -36.65
CA ARG A 388 14.41 -18.32 -37.81
C ARG A 388 15.29 -18.91 -38.92
N THR A 389 14.91 -20.06 -39.42
CA THR A 389 15.66 -20.83 -40.47
C THR A 389 15.09 -20.68 -41.86
N ASP A 390 13.80 -20.37 -41.99
CA ASP A 390 13.12 -20.11 -43.26
C ASP A 390 12.03 -19.06 -43.10
N PHE A 391 11.87 -18.24 -44.16
CA PHE A 391 10.80 -17.25 -44.24
C PHE A 391 10.37 -17.07 -45.69
N ARG A 392 9.07 -17.22 -45.93
CA ARG A 392 8.47 -17.06 -47.27
C ARG A 392 7.19 -16.26 -47.16
N VAL A 393 7.01 -15.30 -48.08
CA VAL A 393 5.80 -14.51 -48.20
C VAL A 393 5.23 -14.66 -49.59
N ASP A 394 3.95 -14.99 -49.67
CA ASP A 394 3.20 -14.99 -50.90
C ASP A 394 2.10 -13.89 -50.79
N THR A 395 2.40 -12.75 -51.38
CA THR A 395 1.47 -11.60 -51.36
C THR A 395 0.23 -11.83 -52.23
N SER A 396 0.32 -12.69 -53.24
CA SER A 396 -0.79 -13.03 -54.15
C SER A 396 -1.84 -13.88 -53.43
N ASN A 397 -1.37 -14.86 -52.65
CA ASN A 397 -2.22 -15.73 -51.87
C ASN A 397 -2.40 -15.23 -50.41
N LYS A 398 -1.91 -14.03 -50.09
CA LYS A 398 -1.97 -13.41 -48.75
C LYS A 398 -1.53 -14.39 -47.67
N SER A 399 -0.35 -14.98 -47.81
CA SER A 399 0.18 -15.92 -46.84
C SER A 399 1.67 -15.69 -46.54
N ALA A 400 2.07 -16.12 -45.36
CA ALA A 400 3.47 -16.17 -44.96
C ALA A 400 3.76 -17.47 -44.19
N THR A 401 4.96 -17.99 -44.38
CA THR A 401 5.43 -19.20 -43.69
C THR A 401 6.77 -18.92 -43.04
N GLU A 402 6.89 -19.29 -41.76
CA GLU A 402 8.14 -19.18 -41.00
C GLU A 402 8.49 -20.50 -40.37
N THR A 403 9.78 -20.83 -40.39
CA THR A 403 10.34 -21.97 -39.65
C THR A 403 11.33 -21.47 -38.61
N PHE A 404 11.16 -21.93 -37.38
CA PHE A 404 12.06 -21.62 -36.28
C PHE A 404 12.74 -22.85 -35.74
N GLU A 405 14.01 -22.71 -35.35
CA GLU A 405 14.79 -23.66 -34.58
C GLU A 405 15.07 -22.99 -33.22
N ILE A 406 14.72 -23.69 -32.13
CA ILE A 406 15.02 -23.28 -30.76
C ILE A 406 15.97 -24.31 -30.15
N THR A 407 17.12 -23.86 -29.66
CA THR A 407 18.12 -24.68 -28.97
C THR A 407 18.15 -24.30 -27.50
N LEU A 408 17.95 -25.27 -26.60
CA LEU A 408 17.97 -25.10 -25.16
C LEU A 408 19.18 -25.84 -24.59
N ARG A 409 19.99 -25.14 -23.79
CA ARG A 409 21.20 -25.73 -23.19
C ARG A 409 21.01 -25.81 -21.67
N ASN A 410 21.22 -27.00 -21.12
CA ASN A 410 21.21 -27.25 -19.68
C ASN A 410 22.65 -27.47 -19.18
N ARG A 411 23.17 -26.49 -18.40
CA ARG A 411 24.48 -26.58 -17.74
C ARG A 411 24.37 -26.94 -16.26
N LYS A 412 23.15 -27.20 -15.77
CA LYS A 412 22.88 -27.67 -14.40
C LYS A 412 23.31 -29.15 -14.28
N LYS A 413 23.38 -29.59 -13.03
CA LYS A 413 23.67 -31.00 -12.69
C LYS A 413 22.46 -31.92 -12.77
N ASP A 414 21.25 -31.32 -12.79
CA ASP A 414 19.97 -32.03 -12.79
C ASP A 414 19.27 -31.89 -14.14
N PRO A 415 18.44 -32.87 -14.55
CA PRO A 415 17.60 -32.75 -15.73
C PRO A 415 16.53 -31.69 -15.48
N VAL A 416 16.18 -30.94 -16.51
CA VAL A 416 15.12 -29.92 -16.42
C VAL A 416 14.12 -30.05 -17.56
N THR A 417 12.87 -29.67 -17.30
CA THR A 417 11.87 -29.44 -18.36
C THR A 417 11.72 -27.96 -18.55
N ILE A 418 11.96 -27.46 -19.75
CA ILE A 418 11.83 -26.06 -20.11
C ILE A 418 10.53 -25.85 -20.89
N ARG A 419 9.68 -24.95 -20.42
CA ARG A 419 8.49 -24.48 -21.10
C ARG A 419 8.92 -23.44 -22.14
N VAL A 420 8.78 -23.74 -23.42
CA VAL A 420 9.06 -22.82 -24.54
C VAL A 420 7.75 -22.15 -24.94
N ILE A 421 7.71 -20.84 -24.87
CA ILE A 421 6.56 -20.02 -25.30
C ILE A 421 6.88 -19.43 -26.67
N GLU A 422 5.98 -19.63 -27.63
CA GLU A 422 6.08 -19.03 -28.97
C GLU A 422 4.83 -18.24 -29.32
N HIS A 423 5.06 -17.04 -29.82
CA HIS A 423 3.99 -16.09 -30.20
C HIS A 423 3.76 -16.10 -31.70
N LEU A 424 2.52 -16.34 -32.12
CA LEU A 424 2.08 -16.36 -33.52
C LEU A 424 1.60 -14.95 -33.91
N TYR A 425 2.53 -14.06 -34.18
CA TYR A 425 2.34 -12.59 -34.21
C TYR A 425 2.00 -12.01 -35.59
N ARG A 426 2.10 -12.78 -36.70
CA ARG A 426 1.92 -12.20 -38.04
C ARG A 426 0.45 -12.04 -38.42
N SER A 427 -0.39 -12.98 -38.05
CA SER A 427 -1.84 -12.94 -38.32
C SER A 427 -2.61 -13.73 -37.24
N ALA A 428 -3.85 -13.36 -37.02
CA ALA A 428 -4.78 -14.13 -36.18
C ALA A 428 -5.12 -15.51 -36.81
N ASN A 429 -5.04 -15.63 -38.14
CA ASN A 429 -5.24 -16.89 -38.84
C ASN A 429 -3.88 -17.56 -39.03
N TRP A 430 -3.59 -18.56 -38.22
CA TRP A 430 -2.35 -19.32 -38.28
C TRP A 430 -2.58 -20.82 -38.12
N LYS A 431 -1.62 -21.59 -38.61
CA LYS A 431 -1.57 -23.05 -38.46
C LYS A 431 -0.13 -23.49 -38.31
N ILE A 432 0.15 -24.38 -37.37
CA ILE A 432 1.43 -25.11 -37.33
C ILE A 432 1.33 -26.23 -38.35
N THR A 433 2.24 -26.23 -39.31
CA THR A 433 2.30 -27.21 -40.40
C THR A 433 3.33 -28.29 -40.19
N ASN A 434 4.36 -28.02 -39.38
CA ASN A 434 5.37 -28.99 -38.97
C ASN A 434 5.88 -28.64 -37.57
N ASN A 435 6.15 -29.66 -36.75
CA ASN A 435 6.72 -29.51 -35.42
C ASN A 435 7.42 -30.79 -34.99
N SER A 436 8.59 -30.65 -34.34
CA SER A 436 9.38 -31.80 -33.84
C SER A 436 8.87 -32.33 -32.50
N GLU A 437 8.15 -31.48 -31.74
CA GLU A 437 7.62 -31.81 -30.42
C GLU A 437 6.15 -31.39 -30.33
N PRO A 438 5.32 -32.06 -29.52
CA PRO A 438 3.92 -31.68 -29.34
C PRO A 438 3.79 -30.32 -28.69
N PHE A 439 2.76 -29.54 -29.07
CA PHE A 439 2.45 -28.25 -28.49
C PHE A 439 1.04 -28.19 -27.93
N THR A 440 0.83 -27.29 -27.01
CA THR A 440 -0.49 -26.87 -26.52
C THR A 440 -0.75 -25.43 -26.90
N LYS A 441 -2.01 -25.09 -27.15
CA LYS A 441 -2.44 -23.71 -27.40
C LYS A 441 -2.85 -23.08 -26.07
N ASN A 442 -2.12 -22.06 -25.61
CA ASN A 442 -2.43 -21.36 -24.36
C ASN A 442 -3.42 -20.22 -24.59
N GLN A 443 -3.20 -19.43 -25.64
CA GLN A 443 -4.03 -18.28 -26.02
C GLN A 443 -4.31 -18.28 -27.53
N SER A 444 -5.05 -17.30 -28.01
CA SER A 444 -5.41 -17.20 -29.45
C SER A 444 -4.20 -17.17 -30.37
N ASN A 445 -3.09 -16.62 -29.93
CA ASN A 445 -1.85 -16.41 -30.69
C ASN A 445 -0.59 -16.91 -29.95
N GLU A 446 -0.75 -17.81 -28.98
CA GLU A 446 0.36 -18.35 -28.17
C GLU A 446 0.30 -19.88 -28.11
N ILE A 447 1.42 -20.50 -28.35
CA ILE A 447 1.62 -21.94 -28.22
C ILE A 447 2.77 -22.22 -27.24
N GLN A 448 2.71 -23.39 -26.61
CA GLN A 448 3.68 -23.85 -25.63
C GLN A 448 4.18 -25.25 -25.99
N PHE A 449 5.48 -25.44 -25.86
CA PHE A 449 6.17 -26.75 -25.92
C PHE A 449 6.81 -27.06 -24.57
N LEU A 450 6.92 -28.33 -24.22
CA LEU A 450 7.64 -28.81 -23.03
C LEU A 450 8.85 -29.63 -23.48
N ILE A 451 10.06 -29.13 -23.25
CA ILE A 451 11.30 -29.73 -23.72
C ILE A 451 12.11 -30.21 -22.52
N ALA A 452 12.29 -31.51 -22.40
CA ALA A 452 13.19 -32.12 -21.42
C ALA A 452 14.64 -32.06 -21.90
N VAL A 453 15.52 -31.50 -21.05
CA VAL A 453 16.94 -31.36 -21.35
C VAL A 453 17.76 -31.98 -20.21
N LYS A 454 18.59 -33.00 -20.54
CA LYS A 454 19.44 -33.65 -19.55
C LYS A 454 20.64 -32.77 -19.15
N PRO A 455 21.29 -33.08 -18.01
CA PRO A 455 22.49 -32.38 -17.56
C PRO A 455 23.59 -32.36 -18.63
N GLY A 456 24.10 -31.15 -18.91
CA GLY A 456 25.19 -30.95 -19.89
C GLY A 456 24.78 -31.09 -21.37
N GLU A 457 23.53 -31.45 -21.68
CA GLU A 457 23.00 -31.64 -23.03
C GLU A 457 22.31 -30.41 -23.62
N GLU A 458 21.95 -30.51 -24.89
CA GLU A 458 21.13 -29.58 -25.65
C GLU A 458 19.81 -30.22 -26.06
N GLY A 459 18.72 -29.55 -25.87
CA GLY A 459 17.42 -29.88 -26.44
C GLY A 459 17.12 -29.00 -27.65
N LYS A 460 16.59 -29.60 -28.73
CA LYS A 460 16.22 -28.89 -29.95
C LYS A 460 14.75 -29.01 -30.25
N LEU A 461 14.13 -27.90 -30.62
CA LEU A 461 12.76 -27.78 -31.08
C LEU A 461 12.77 -27.11 -32.45
N THR A 462 12.04 -27.67 -33.41
CA THR A 462 11.75 -27.01 -34.68
C THR A 462 10.24 -26.96 -34.91
N TYR A 463 9.76 -25.84 -35.44
CA TYR A 463 8.38 -25.76 -35.87
C TYR A 463 8.22 -24.82 -37.07
N THR A 464 7.17 -25.04 -37.85
CA THR A 464 6.81 -24.23 -39.02
C THR A 464 5.38 -23.68 -38.81
N ALA A 465 5.25 -22.35 -38.84
CA ALA A 465 3.97 -21.67 -38.79
C ALA A 465 3.60 -21.10 -40.16
N ASN A 466 2.39 -21.34 -40.57
CA ASN A 466 1.79 -20.72 -41.75
C ASN A 466 0.71 -19.74 -41.32
N TYR A 467 0.74 -18.56 -41.89
CA TYR A 467 -0.23 -17.45 -41.63
C TYR A 467 -0.96 -17.11 -42.89
N THR A 468 -2.23 -16.73 -42.76
CA THR A 468 -3.08 -16.24 -43.87
C THR A 468 -3.84 -14.95 -43.46
N TRP A 469 -4.16 -14.08 -44.42
CA TRP A 469 -4.86 -12.81 -44.13
C TRP A 469 -5.75 -12.30 -45.24
#